data_80e952f4ea1ba6583c4b457736677a75
#
_entry.id   80e952f4ea1ba6583c4b457736677a75
#
_cell.length_a   1.000
_cell.length_b   1.000
_cell.length_c   1.000
_cell.angle_alpha   90.00
_cell.angle_beta   90.00
_cell.angle_gamma   90.00
#
_symmetry.space_group_name_H-M   'P 1'
#
loop_
_entity.id
_entity.type
_entity.pdbx_description
1 polymer ?
#
loop_
_entity_poly.entity_id
_entity_poly.type
_entity_poly.pdbx_seq_one_letter_code
_entity_poly.pdbx_strand_id
1 'polypeptide(L)'
;MTAIEFNHRVADLKDTLSLFTRKFVKTQEESEDLVQETILKALTYRSKFKANTNLKGWLYTIMRNTFINNYRKAQRAKTSHDDTKELYYLNVADDHTFNTPDGTYEFKDIMNSVNDVRDDLRVPFKMHVEGYKYQEIAEHLEIPIGTVKNRIFHARKEIQKKLTAYSN
;
A
#
# COMPACT_ATOMS: atom_id res chain seq x y z
N MET A 1 19.62 4.26 14.02
CA MET A 1 18.86 3.10 14.56
C MET A 1 19.69 1.84 14.38
N THR A 2 20.02 1.16 15.47
CA THR A 2 20.80 -0.10 15.46
C THR A 2 19.97 -1.25 14.95
N ALA A 3 20.60 -2.42 14.67
CA ALA A 3 19.89 -3.62 14.25
C ALA A 3 18.92 -4.12 15.33
N ILE A 4 19.37 -4.09 16.58
CA ILE A 4 18.60 -4.56 17.74
C ILE A 4 17.38 -3.66 17.95
N GLU A 5 17.57 -2.34 17.91
CA GLU A 5 16.49 -1.38 18.04
C GLU A 5 15.44 -1.53 16.93
N PHE A 6 15.88 -1.74 15.68
CA PHE A 6 14.98 -1.98 14.56
C PHE A 6 14.13 -3.25 14.77
N ASN A 7 14.79 -4.35 15.17
CA ASN A 7 14.11 -5.63 15.39
C ASN A 7 13.07 -5.52 16.51
N HIS A 8 13.39 -4.84 17.61
CA HIS A 8 12.43 -4.57 18.70
C HIS A 8 11.22 -3.79 18.20
N ARG A 9 11.45 -2.68 17.50
CA ARG A 9 10.35 -1.87 16.95
C ARG A 9 9.48 -2.61 15.94
N VAL A 10 10.05 -3.51 15.15
CA VAL A 10 9.27 -4.37 14.24
C VAL A 10 8.45 -5.39 15.03
N ALA A 11 9.02 -5.98 16.08
CA ALA A 11 8.30 -6.91 16.95
C ALA A 11 7.13 -6.25 17.68
N ASP A 12 7.32 -5.04 18.21
CA ASP A 12 6.27 -4.26 18.90
C ASP A 12 5.09 -3.91 17.98
N LEU A 13 5.31 -3.86 16.67
CA LEU A 13 4.26 -3.60 15.69
C LEU A 13 3.50 -4.85 15.22
N LYS A 14 3.82 -6.05 15.73
CA LYS A 14 3.19 -7.31 15.31
C LYS A 14 1.66 -7.27 15.41
N ASP A 15 1.12 -6.81 16.54
CA ASP A 15 -0.33 -6.75 16.74
C ASP A 15 -0.99 -5.73 15.80
N THR A 16 -0.33 -4.61 15.56
CA THR A 16 -0.78 -3.61 14.58
C THR A 16 -0.79 -4.20 13.15
N LEU A 17 0.22 -4.99 12.80
CA LEU A 17 0.27 -5.67 11.51
C LEU A 17 -0.86 -6.70 11.40
N SER A 18 -1.15 -7.46 12.45
CA SER A 18 -2.28 -8.41 12.47
C SER A 18 -3.63 -7.73 12.28
N LEU A 19 -3.82 -6.52 12.79
CA LEU A 19 -5.01 -5.72 12.49
C LEU A 19 -5.09 -5.29 11.02
N PHE A 20 -3.96 -4.99 10.41
CA PHE A 20 -3.91 -4.62 9.00
C PHE A 20 -4.22 -5.77 8.05
N THR A 21 -3.86 -7.02 8.41
CA THR A 21 -4.12 -8.18 7.56
C THR A 21 -5.61 -8.46 7.35
N ARG A 22 -6.48 -8.05 8.29
CA ARG A 22 -7.94 -8.22 8.17
C ARG A 22 -8.54 -7.59 6.91
N LYS A 23 -7.82 -6.66 6.30
CA LYS A 23 -8.21 -6.03 5.03
C LYS A 23 -7.84 -6.86 3.80
N PHE A 24 -6.95 -7.82 3.96
CA PHE A 24 -6.37 -8.57 2.85
C PHE A 24 -6.82 -10.04 2.85
N VAL A 25 -7.00 -10.63 4.03
CA VAL A 25 -7.21 -12.06 4.19
C VAL A 25 -8.39 -12.33 5.12
N LYS A 26 -9.03 -13.50 4.97
CA LYS A 26 -10.26 -13.86 5.68
C LYS A 26 -10.01 -14.79 6.86
N THR A 27 -8.94 -15.58 6.83
CA THR A 27 -8.66 -16.58 7.86
C THR A 27 -7.54 -16.11 8.78
N GLN A 28 -7.53 -16.63 10.01
CA GLN A 28 -6.50 -16.36 11.00
C GLN A 28 -5.13 -16.88 10.52
N GLU A 29 -5.09 -18.07 9.92
CA GLU A 29 -3.89 -18.71 9.40
C GLU A 29 -3.23 -17.84 8.31
N GLU A 30 -4.00 -17.40 7.28
CA GLU A 30 -3.51 -16.49 6.25
C GLU A 30 -3.00 -15.17 6.83
N SER A 31 -3.65 -14.67 7.91
CA SER A 31 -3.24 -13.45 8.60
C SER A 31 -1.87 -13.63 9.26
N GLU A 32 -1.67 -14.72 9.97
CA GLU A 32 -0.42 -15.04 10.64
C GLU A 32 0.72 -15.24 9.64
N ASP A 33 0.49 -15.96 8.56
CA ASP A 33 1.45 -16.14 7.47
C ASP A 33 1.86 -14.81 6.83
N LEU A 34 0.89 -13.97 6.52
CA LEU A 34 1.16 -12.66 5.92
C LEU A 34 1.97 -11.75 6.86
N VAL A 35 1.66 -11.77 8.16
CA VAL A 35 2.44 -11.04 9.18
C VAL A 35 3.87 -11.57 9.25
N GLN A 36 4.04 -12.88 9.34
CA GLN A 36 5.36 -13.50 9.42
C GLN A 36 6.22 -13.20 8.18
N GLU A 37 5.64 -13.34 6.99
CA GLU A 37 6.33 -13.02 5.73
C GLU A 37 6.70 -11.53 5.65
N THR A 38 5.83 -10.65 6.14
CA THR A 38 6.08 -9.20 6.21
C THR A 38 7.27 -8.90 7.12
N ILE A 39 7.29 -9.50 8.32
CA ILE A 39 8.39 -9.32 9.28
C ILE A 39 9.70 -9.84 8.70
N LEU A 40 9.70 -11.04 8.13
CA LEU A 40 10.89 -11.65 7.50
C LEU A 40 11.45 -10.72 6.40
N LYS A 41 10.60 -10.21 5.51
CA LYS A 41 11.00 -9.25 4.47
C LYS A 41 11.52 -7.94 5.06
N ALA A 42 10.90 -7.43 6.12
CA ALA A 42 11.34 -6.22 6.79
C ALA A 42 12.75 -6.39 7.37
N LEU A 43 13.03 -7.50 8.02
CA LEU A 43 14.37 -7.82 8.56
C LEU A 43 15.40 -7.97 7.44
N THR A 44 15.04 -8.67 6.36
CA THR A 44 15.90 -8.89 5.18
C THR A 44 16.25 -7.57 4.50
N TYR A 45 15.26 -6.67 4.34
CA TYR A 45 15.43 -5.39 3.63
C TYR A 45 15.68 -4.21 4.57
N ARG A 46 16.10 -4.45 5.82
CA ARG A 46 16.37 -3.40 6.82
C ARG A 46 17.24 -2.26 6.29
N SER A 47 18.26 -2.57 5.49
CA SER A 47 19.16 -1.56 4.91
C SER A 47 18.45 -0.56 3.98
N LYS A 48 17.26 -0.87 3.50
CA LYS A 48 16.43 0.02 2.65
C LYS A 48 15.56 0.95 3.48
N PHE A 49 15.42 0.71 4.79
CA PHE A 49 14.64 1.56 5.67
C PHE A 49 15.44 2.80 6.08
N LYS A 50 14.88 3.98 5.89
CA LYS A 50 15.46 5.25 6.34
C LYS A 50 15.02 5.55 7.76
N ALA A 51 15.97 5.67 8.70
CA ALA A 51 15.74 5.73 10.14
C ALA A 51 14.74 6.79 10.60
N ASN A 52 14.62 7.90 9.91
CA ASN A 52 13.73 9.02 10.28
C ASN A 52 12.40 9.02 9.49
N THR A 53 11.96 7.85 9.03
CA THR A 53 10.69 7.71 8.33
C THR A 53 9.70 6.84 9.13
N ASN A 54 8.45 6.81 8.69
CA ASN A 54 7.39 6.05 9.35
C ASN A 54 7.58 4.53 9.15
N LEU A 55 8.08 3.84 10.17
CA LEU A 55 8.29 2.39 10.16
C LEU A 55 6.97 1.61 9.94
N LYS A 56 5.89 2.03 10.60
CA LYS A 56 4.56 1.42 10.47
C LYS A 56 4.07 1.47 9.01
N GLY A 57 4.19 2.64 8.37
CA GLY A 57 3.83 2.81 6.96
C GLY A 57 4.71 2.00 6.00
N TRP A 58 6.01 1.88 6.31
CA TRP A 58 6.93 1.08 5.53
C TRP A 58 6.60 -0.42 5.63
N LEU A 59 6.29 -0.93 6.83
CA LEU A 59 5.84 -2.31 7.06
C LEU A 59 4.52 -2.60 6.36
N TYR A 60 3.55 -1.67 6.43
CA TYR A 60 2.29 -1.79 5.71
C TYR A 60 2.51 -1.90 4.19
N THR A 61 3.45 -1.13 3.62
CA THR A 61 3.80 -1.22 2.20
C THR A 61 4.38 -2.59 1.85
N ILE A 62 5.25 -3.14 2.69
CA ILE A 62 5.79 -4.50 2.50
C ILE A 62 4.65 -5.53 2.53
N MET A 63 3.78 -5.46 3.53
CA MET A 63 2.64 -6.37 3.72
C MET A 63 1.71 -6.35 2.49
N ARG A 64 1.29 -5.18 2.08
CA ARG A 64 0.40 -5.01 0.93
C ARG A 64 1.03 -5.56 -0.36
N ASN A 65 2.29 -5.25 -0.62
CA ASN A 65 3.00 -5.76 -1.79
C ASN A 65 3.19 -7.28 -1.73
N THR A 66 3.42 -7.83 -0.54
CA THR A 66 3.51 -9.27 -0.31
C THR A 66 2.19 -9.95 -0.65
N PHE A 67 1.09 -9.45 -0.10
CA PHE A 67 -0.25 -9.96 -0.39
C PHE A 67 -0.57 -9.93 -1.89
N ILE A 68 -0.37 -8.80 -2.56
CA ILE A 68 -0.64 -8.65 -3.99
C ILE A 68 0.19 -9.64 -4.82
N ASN A 69 1.47 -9.81 -4.48
CA ASN A 69 2.34 -10.76 -5.19
C ASN A 69 1.90 -12.21 -4.97
N ASN A 70 1.52 -12.58 -3.76
CA ASN A 70 1.04 -13.92 -3.42
C ASN A 70 -0.30 -14.20 -4.12
N TYR A 71 -1.22 -13.25 -4.10
CA TYR A 71 -2.49 -13.33 -4.81
C TYR A 71 -2.30 -13.54 -6.32
N ARG A 72 -1.47 -12.71 -6.96
CA ARG A 72 -1.14 -12.85 -8.39
C ARG A 72 -0.49 -14.19 -8.72
N LYS A 73 0.41 -14.68 -7.83
CA LYS A 73 1.03 -15.99 -7.99
C LYS A 73 -0.01 -17.12 -7.91
N ALA A 74 -0.93 -17.04 -6.96
CA ALA A 74 -2.00 -18.01 -6.80
C ALA A 74 -2.96 -18.02 -7.99
N GLN A 75 -3.31 -16.85 -8.54
CA GLN A 75 -4.14 -16.74 -9.72
C GLN A 75 -3.47 -17.32 -10.96
N ARG A 76 -2.21 -17.01 -11.22
CA ARG A 76 -1.45 -17.61 -12.32
C ARG A 76 -1.34 -19.13 -12.24
N ALA A 77 -1.31 -19.68 -11.02
CA ALA A 77 -1.32 -21.13 -10.82
C ALA A 77 -2.69 -21.76 -11.13
N LYS A 78 -3.78 -20.98 -11.04
CA LYS A 78 -5.16 -21.44 -11.29
C LYS A 78 -5.61 -21.23 -12.74
N THR A 79 -5.09 -20.23 -13.43
CA THR A 79 -5.57 -19.82 -14.76
C THR A 79 -4.42 -19.63 -15.73
N SER A 80 -4.51 -20.27 -16.87
CA SER A 80 -3.64 -20.04 -18.03
C SER A 80 -4.10 -18.83 -18.87
N HIS A 81 -5.15 -18.08 -18.45
CA HIS A 81 -5.74 -17.00 -19.25
C HIS A 81 -6.36 -15.87 -18.40
N ASP A 82 -6.05 -14.63 -18.78
CA ASP A 82 -6.70 -13.34 -18.49
C ASP A 82 -6.57 -12.77 -17.06
N ASP A 83 -5.42 -12.09 -16.82
CA ASP A 83 -5.02 -11.51 -15.52
C ASP A 83 -5.65 -10.12 -15.20
N THR A 84 -6.42 -9.50 -16.10
CA THR A 84 -6.72 -8.05 -16.00
C THR A 84 -8.02 -7.72 -15.27
N LYS A 85 -8.97 -8.66 -15.18
CA LYS A 85 -10.32 -8.39 -14.66
C LYS A 85 -10.50 -8.61 -13.15
N GLU A 86 -9.59 -9.32 -12.49
CA GLU A 86 -9.78 -9.74 -11.08
C GLU A 86 -9.16 -8.83 -10.04
N LEU A 87 -8.39 -7.80 -10.41
CA LEU A 87 -7.93 -6.76 -9.48
C LEU A 87 -9.07 -5.91 -8.90
N TYR A 88 -10.28 -6.03 -9.48
CA TYR A 88 -11.51 -5.42 -8.96
C TYR A 88 -11.83 -5.83 -7.51
N TYR A 89 -11.46 -7.04 -7.08
CA TYR A 89 -11.70 -7.50 -5.71
C TYR A 89 -10.79 -6.84 -4.66
N LEU A 90 -9.69 -6.21 -5.05
CA LEU A 90 -8.87 -5.40 -4.14
C LEU A 90 -9.54 -4.06 -3.80
N ASN A 91 -10.51 -3.63 -4.61
CA ASN A 91 -11.27 -2.39 -4.41
C ASN A 91 -12.43 -2.56 -3.43
N VAL A 92 -12.91 -3.78 -3.17
CA VAL A 92 -14.03 -4.06 -2.27
C VAL A 92 -13.63 -3.91 -0.79
N ALA A 93 -12.34 -3.83 -0.47
CA ALA A 93 -11.89 -3.60 0.90
C ALA A 93 -11.98 -2.14 1.37
N ASP A 94 -12.49 -1.22 0.54
CA ASP A 94 -12.49 0.22 0.85
C ASP A 94 -13.69 0.68 1.70
N ASP A 95 -14.61 -0.22 2.06
CA ASP A 95 -15.82 0.14 2.81
C ASP A 95 -15.75 -0.14 4.33
N HIS A 96 -14.58 -0.48 4.83
CA HIS A 96 -14.38 -0.61 6.28
C HIS A 96 -13.52 0.55 6.81
N THR A 97 -14.22 1.64 7.11
CA THR A 97 -13.77 2.76 7.93
C THR A 97 -12.94 2.27 9.13
N PHE A 98 -11.73 2.83 9.27
CA PHE A 98 -11.05 2.85 10.55
C PHE A 98 -11.91 3.65 11.54
N ASN A 99 -12.77 2.97 12.30
CA ASN A 99 -13.48 3.56 13.42
C ASN A 99 -12.55 3.62 14.64
N THR A 100 -11.50 4.43 14.55
CA THR A 100 -10.90 5.05 15.72
C THR A 100 -11.33 6.51 15.69
N PRO A 101 -11.86 7.07 16.77
CA PRO A 101 -12.39 8.44 16.80
C PRO A 101 -11.38 9.50 16.30
N ASP A 102 -10.08 9.30 16.53
CA ASP A 102 -9.01 10.20 16.09
C ASP A 102 -8.57 9.98 14.63
N GLY A 103 -8.75 8.77 14.08
CA GLY A 103 -8.32 8.44 12.71
C GLY A 103 -9.26 8.92 11.61
N THR A 104 -10.51 9.28 11.95
CA THR A 104 -11.55 9.63 10.99
C THR A 104 -11.32 11.00 10.34
N TYR A 105 -10.83 11.98 11.09
CA TYR A 105 -10.54 13.31 10.58
C TYR A 105 -9.29 13.32 9.69
N GLU A 106 -8.19 12.72 10.16
CA GLU A 106 -6.96 12.60 9.37
C GLU A 106 -7.18 11.82 8.07
N PHE A 107 -7.98 10.75 8.10
CA PHE A 107 -8.30 9.98 6.91
C PHE A 107 -9.12 10.78 5.90
N LYS A 108 -10.11 11.55 6.37
CA LYS A 108 -10.93 12.43 5.52
C LYS A 108 -10.08 13.51 4.85
N ASP A 109 -9.15 14.11 5.58
CA ASP A 109 -8.25 15.13 5.04
C ASP A 109 -7.28 14.55 4.01
N ILE A 110 -6.76 13.34 4.25
CA ILE A 110 -5.95 12.61 3.27
C ILE A 110 -6.77 12.34 2.00
N MET A 111 -7.99 11.82 2.12
CA MET A 111 -8.86 11.52 0.98
C MET A 111 -9.26 12.78 0.21
N ASN A 112 -9.55 13.88 0.91
CA ASN A 112 -9.80 15.18 0.29
C ASN A 112 -8.57 15.66 -0.50
N SER A 113 -7.38 15.57 0.12
CA SER A 113 -6.12 15.94 -0.53
C SER A 113 -5.83 15.11 -1.79
N VAL A 114 -6.22 13.83 -1.80
CA VAL A 114 -6.11 12.96 -2.98
C VAL A 114 -7.13 13.36 -4.05
N ASN A 115 -8.39 13.62 -3.65
CA ASN A 115 -9.46 13.97 -4.57
C ASN A 115 -9.26 15.34 -5.24
N ASP A 116 -8.56 16.24 -4.57
CA ASP A 116 -8.19 17.55 -5.08
C ASP A 116 -7.02 17.58 -6.08
N VAL A 117 -6.38 16.43 -6.29
CA VAL A 117 -5.33 16.31 -7.33
C VAL A 117 -6.01 16.19 -8.70
N ARG A 118 -5.43 16.82 -9.72
CA ARG A 118 -5.93 16.74 -11.11
C ARG A 118 -6.07 15.29 -11.56
N ASP A 119 -7.08 14.99 -12.36
CA ASP A 119 -7.44 13.63 -12.78
C ASP A 119 -6.31 12.91 -13.50
N ASP A 120 -5.56 13.62 -14.35
CA ASP A 120 -4.44 13.03 -15.08
C ASP A 120 -3.30 12.53 -14.18
N LEU A 121 -3.17 13.08 -12.98
CA LEU A 121 -2.22 12.63 -11.95
C LEU A 121 -2.89 11.66 -10.96
N ARG A 122 -4.15 11.93 -10.58
CA ARG A 122 -4.91 11.19 -9.57
C ARG A 122 -5.21 9.76 -10.02
N VAL A 123 -5.67 9.57 -11.26
CA VAL A 123 -6.06 8.25 -11.77
C VAL A 123 -4.89 7.27 -11.73
N PRO A 124 -3.72 7.52 -12.35
CA PRO A 124 -2.61 6.59 -12.28
C PRO A 124 -2.06 6.42 -10.86
N PHE A 125 -2.18 7.45 -10.00
CA PHE A 125 -1.81 7.34 -8.60
C PHE A 125 -2.73 6.38 -7.83
N LYS A 126 -4.06 6.51 -7.98
CA LYS A 126 -5.05 5.60 -7.37
C LYS A 126 -4.81 4.17 -7.82
N MET A 127 -4.70 3.90 -9.11
CA MET A 127 -4.39 2.58 -9.64
C MET A 127 -3.11 1.98 -9.04
N HIS A 128 -2.05 2.80 -8.90
CA HIS A 128 -0.82 2.34 -8.27
C HIS A 128 -1.01 2.03 -6.77
N VAL A 129 -1.79 2.83 -6.06
CA VAL A 129 -2.16 2.58 -4.65
C VAL A 129 -3.02 1.32 -4.55
N GLU A 130 -3.88 1.03 -5.49
CA GLU A 130 -4.69 -0.19 -5.61
C GLU A 130 -3.86 -1.43 -5.97
N GLY A 131 -2.60 -1.27 -6.37
CA GLY A 131 -1.66 -2.37 -6.58
C GLY A 131 -1.31 -2.69 -8.02
N TYR A 132 -1.82 -1.91 -8.98
CA TYR A 132 -1.43 -2.07 -10.38
C TYR A 132 0.06 -1.78 -10.58
N LYS A 133 0.72 -2.55 -11.44
CA LYS A 133 2.08 -2.27 -11.87
C LYS A 133 2.08 -1.11 -12.85
N TYR A 134 3.18 -0.39 -12.95
CA TYR A 134 3.31 0.72 -13.92
C TYR A 134 3.04 0.30 -15.37
N GLN A 135 3.39 -0.93 -15.73
CA GLN A 135 3.09 -1.48 -17.05
C GLN A 135 1.58 -1.64 -17.26
N GLU A 136 0.88 -2.24 -16.30
CA GLU A 136 -0.57 -2.44 -16.33
C GLU A 136 -1.32 -1.10 -16.40
N ILE A 137 -0.85 -0.10 -15.64
CA ILE A 137 -1.40 1.27 -15.68
C ILE A 137 -1.16 1.92 -17.05
N ALA A 138 0.04 1.73 -17.63
CA ALA A 138 0.39 2.25 -18.94
C ALA A 138 -0.52 1.69 -20.04
N GLU A 139 -0.76 0.38 -20.01
CA GLU A 139 -1.64 -0.34 -20.92
C GLU A 139 -3.11 0.09 -20.74
N HIS A 140 -3.58 0.17 -19.49
CA HIS A 140 -4.97 0.54 -19.19
C HIS A 140 -5.30 1.99 -19.57
N LEU A 141 -4.36 2.90 -19.38
CA LEU A 141 -4.55 4.34 -19.68
C LEU A 141 -4.06 4.73 -21.07
N GLU A 142 -3.53 3.78 -21.84
CA GLU A 142 -2.96 3.98 -23.19
C GLU A 142 -1.89 5.10 -23.23
N ILE A 143 -1.04 5.16 -22.20
CA ILE A 143 0.04 6.15 -22.09
C ILE A 143 1.41 5.49 -21.86
N PRO A 144 2.52 6.14 -22.28
CA PRO A 144 3.85 5.58 -22.04
C PRO A 144 4.14 5.35 -20.55
N ILE A 145 4.83 4.26 -20.22
CA ILE A 145 5.22 3.91 -18.84
C ILE A 145 6.03 5.03 -18.14
N GLY A 146 6.83 5.78 -18.92
CA GLY A 146 7.52 6.97 -18.41
C GLY A 146 6.55 8.05 -17.94
N THR A 147 5.45 8.26 -18.66
CA THR A 147 4.37 9.19 -18.29
C THR A 147 3.67 8.73 -17.01
N VAL A 148 3.39 7.42 -16.86
CA VAL A 148 2.82 6.86 -15.63
C VAL A 148 3.70 7.15 -14.42
N LYS A 149 5.00 6.86 -14.52
CA LYS A 149 5.97 7.12 -13.44
C LYS A 149 6.00 8.59 -13.05
N ASN A 150 6.03 9.47 -14.05
CA ASN A 150 6.06 10.92 -13.84
C ASN A 150 4.78 11.43 -13.19
N ARG A 151 3.61 11.01 -13.69
CA ARG A 151 2.31 11.39 -13.13
C ARG A 151 2.15 10.95 -11.67
N ILE A 152 2.53 9.71 -11.34
CA ILE A 152 2.48 9.21 -9.96
C ILE A 152 3.46 9.98 -9.05
N PHE A 153 4.63 10.35 -9.54
CA PHE A 153 5.59 11.16 -8.80
C PHE A 153 5.03 12.55 -8.48
N HIS A 154 4.43 13.23 -9.46
CA HIS A 154 3.81 14.55 -9.26
C HIS A 154 2.60 14.47 -8.34
N ALA A 155 1.72 13.46 -8.49
CA ALA A 155 0.60 13.25 -7.58
C ALA A 155 1.05 13.15 -6.13
N ARG A 156 2.09 12.34 -5.85
CA ARG A 156 2.67 12.23 -4.50
C ARG A 156 3.16 13.57 -3.95
N LYS A 157 3.83 14.36 -4.78
CA LYS A 157 4.33 15.68 -4.37
C LYS A 157 3.20 16.65 -4.05
N GLU A 158 2.15 16.69 -4.86
CA GLU A 158 0.99 17.55 -4.63
C GLU A 158 0.26 17.17 -3.34
N ILE A 159 -0.02 15.86 -3.16
CA ILE A 159 -0.66 15.36 -1.94
C ILE A 159 0.18 15.69 -0.71
N GLN A 160 1.49 15.43 -0.76
CA GLN A 160 2.39 15.72 0.36
C GLN A 160 2.40 17.22 0.72
N LYS A 161 2.41 18.10 -0.29
CA LYS A 161 2.36 19.56 -0.07
C LYS A 161 1.07 19.99 0.62
N LYS A 162 -0.07 19.41 0.20
CA LYS A 162 -1.37 19.71 0.82
C LYS A 162 -1.41 19.21 2.27
N LEU A 163 -0.99 17.97 2.53
CA LEU A 163 -0.97 17.40 3.88
C LEU A 163 -0.05 18.16 4.85
N THR A 164 1.10 18.66 4.39
CA THR A 164 1.97 19.51 5.23
C THR A 164 1.35 20.88 5.52
N ALA A 165 0.50 21.39 4.65
CA ALA A 165 -0.22 22.64 4.90
C ALA A 165 -1.35 22.50 5.95
N TYR A 166 -1.91 21.30 6.12
CA TYR A 166 -2.91 21.01 7.18
C TYR A 166 -2.27 20.69 8.54
N SER A 167 -0.97 20.39 8.59
CA SER A 167 -0.24 20.05 9.84
C SER A 167 0.35 21.25 10.56
N ASN A 168 0.20 22.47 10.03
CA ASN A 168 0.57 23.74 10.66
C ASN A 168 -0.67 24.54 11.04
#